data_814b0e234f5742629c546b07ad27b513
#
_entry.id   814b0e234f5742629c546b07ad27b513
#
_cell.length_a   1.000
_cell.length_b   1.000
_cell.length_c   1.000
_cell.angle_alpha   90.00
_cell.angle_beta   90.00
_cell.angle_gamma   90.00
#
_symmetry.space_group_name_H-M   'P 1'
#
loop_
_entity.id
_entity.type
_entity.pdbx_description
1 polymer ?
#
loop_
_entity_poly.entity_id
_entity_poly.type
_entity_poly.pdbx_seq_one_letter_code
_entity_poly.pdbx_strand_id
1 'polypeptide(L)'
;MNEFELIARYFSRPPRDTGFVAQAGGDDCALLNLGDRQLAVTTDLLVEGRHFLPEVDPAALGHKALAVNLSDLAAAGATPRCFFLALALPRLEPEWLDAFSAGLYALADAHDCVLAGGDTTRAAPVAQGEGPRTFCITAVGEVPAGQAHGRGGARPGDELWVSGSLGDAALALAHLLGEVALTPAALAQVRPRLERPQPRVALGEALRGLATACIDVSDGLAGDAAHIAARSGVQLDIDTAAVPLGTVLGAQPERLRLRCALAGGDDYELLFTAPPQRQAQVRAAAQAAGVAVSRIGRVRAGQGVHLLDAAGQPLVAQWRGYDHFAAGPSTAASGS
;
A
#
# COMPACT_ATOMS: atom_id res chain seq x y z
N MET A 1 -19.85 -9.34 -6.44
CA MET A 1 -19.56 -8.65 -5.16
C MET A 1 -18.06 -8.57 -5.05
N ASN A 2 -17.51 -7.38 -5.02
CA ASN A 2 -16.09 -7.13 -4.82
C ASN A 2 -15.76 -7.12 -3.32
N GLU A 3 -14.47 -6.99 -2.98
CA GLU A 3 -13.98 -7.00 -1.59
C GLU A 3 -14.63 -5.91 -0.74
N PHE A 4 -14.67 -4.68 -1.23
CA PHE A 4 -15.24 -3.53 -0.50
C PHE A 4 -16.75 -3.67 -0.29
N GLU A 5 -17.49 -4.20 -1.27
CA GLU A 5 -18.91 -4.53 -1.12
C GLU A 5 -19.14 -5.61 -0.07
N LEU A 6 -18.23 -6.62 0.00
CA LEU A 6 -18.28 -7.67 1.03
C LEU A 6 -18.08 -7.07 2.42
N ILE A 7 -17.05 -6.25 2.61
CA ILE A 7 -16.76 -5.60 3.89
C ILE A 7 -17.91 -4.69 4.30
N ALA A 8 -18.38 -3.85 3.39
CA ALA A 8 -19.50 -2.94 3.65
C ALA A 8 -20.77 -3.68 4.06
N ARG A 9 -21.07 -4.81 3.43
CA ARG A 9 -22.30 -5.57 3.66
C ARG A 9 -22.30 -6.38 4.95
N TYR A 10 -21.16 -7.00 5.28
CA TYR A 10 -21.11 -7.99 6.35
C TYR A 10 -20.35 -7.55 7.58
N PHE A 11 -19.37 -6.64 7.45
CA PHE A 11 -18.44 -6.26 8.51
C PHE A 11 -18.50 -4.78 8.89
N SER A 12 -19.32 -3.95 8.19
CA SER A 12 -19.55 -2.56 8.59
C SER A 12 -20.86 -2.45 9.37
N ARG A 13 -20.75 -1.90 10.58
CA ARG A 13 -21.89 -1.57 11.45
C ARG A 13 -21.81 -0.11 11.86
N PRO A 14 -22.95 0.54 12.18
CA PRO A 14 -22.90 1.84 12.81
C PRO A 14 -22.01 1.80 14.05
N PRO A 15 -21.05 2.72 14.17
CA PRO A 15 -20.14 2.73 15.31
C PRO A 15 -20.94 2.90 16.60
N ARG A 16 -20.62 2.11 17.63
CA ARG A 16 -21.06 2.39 19.00
C ARG A 16 -20.09 3.40 19.57
N ASP A 17 -20.61 4.53 20.01
CA ASP A 17 -19.80 5.49 20.75
C ASP A 17 -19.43 4.90 22.11
N THR A 18 -18.18 4.44 22.22
CA THR A 18 -17.59 3.95 23.46
C THR A 18 -16.58 4.93 24.05
N GLY A 19 -16.33 6.04 23.36
CA GLY A 19 -15.24 6.95 23.68
C GLY A 19 -13.84 6.36 23.44
N PHE A 20 -13.73 5.05 23.23
CA PHE A 20 -12.44 4.36 23.03
C PHE A 20 -12.06 4.23 21.54
N VAL A 21 -12.99 3.83 20.69
CA VAL A 21 -12.75 3.72 19.24
C VAL A 21 -13.05 5.06 18.58
N ALA A 22 -12.01 5.80 18.20
CA ALA A 22 -12.14 7.09 17.51
C ALA A 22 -12.45 6.89 16.01
N GLN A 23 -11.84 5.88 15.41
CA GLN A 23 -12.04 5.49 14.01
C GLN A 23 -12.01 3.98 13.88
N ALA A 24 -13.06 3.40 13.30
CA ALA A 24 -13.14 1.98 12.98
C ALA A 24 -12.67 1.72 11.54
N GLY A 25 -12.94 0.54 10.99
CA GLY A 25 -12.53 0.16 9.64
C GLY A 25 -13.00 1.10 8.53
N GLY A 26 -12.31 1.04 7.39
CA GLY A 26 -12.55 1.86 6.19
C GLY A 26 -11.51 2.97 5.99
N ASP A 27 -10.41 2.89 6.71
CA ASP A 27 -9.18 3.67 6.56
C ASP A 27 -7.98 2.73 6.72
N ASP A 28 -6.75 3.19 6.53
CA ASP A 28 -5.53 2.36 6.63
C ASP A 28 -5.35 1.79 8.04
N CYS A 29 -5.72 2.55 9.07
CA CYS A 29 -5.69 2.09 10.45
C CYS A 29 -7.01 2.35 11.18
N ALA A 30 -7.35 1.46 12.12
CA ALA A 30 -8.25 1.82 13.20
C ALA A 30 -7.54 2.73 14.22
N LEU A 31 -8.26 3.70 14.79
CA LEU A 31 -7.72 4.60 15.82
C LEU A 31 -8.43 4.38 17.15
N LEU A 32 -7.64 4.11 18.20
CA LEU A 32 -8.12 3.89 19.56
C LEU A 32 -7.62 5.01 20.48
N ASN A 33 -8.51 5.65 21.20
CA ASN A 33 -8.16 6.74 22.13
C ASN A 33 -7.44 6.22 23.37
N LEU A 34 -6.30 6.81 23.69
CA LEU A 34 -5.51 6.49 24.89
C LEU A 34 -4.95 7.77 25.50
N GLY A 35 -5.79 8.48 26.26
CA GLY A 35 -5.41 9.75 26.88
C GLY A 35 -5.11 10.85 25.83
N ASP A 36 -3.89 11.36 25.84
CA ASP A 36 -3.38 12.39 24.92
C ASP A 36 -2.86 11.82 23.59
N ARG A 37 -2.97 10.51 23.39
CA ARG A 37 -2.54 9.78 22.20
C ARG A 37 -3.67 8.94 21.63
N GLN A 38 -3.45 8.47 20.42
CA GLN A 38 -4.25 7.42 19.77
C GLN A 38 -3.32 6.28 19.37
N LEU A 39 -3.80 5.06 19.52
CA LEU A 39 -3.15 3.90 18.90
C LEU A 39 -3.72 3.74 17.50
N ALA A 40 -2.83 3.67 16.51
CA ALA A 40 -3.14 3.24 15.16
C ALA A 40 -2.90 1.73 15.07
N VAL A 41 -3.90 0.99 14.63
CA VAL A 41 -3.87 -0.48 14.55
C VAL A 41 -4.28 -0.90 13.15
N THR A 42 -3.42 -1.68 12.51
CA THR A 42 -3.69 -2.29 11.20
C THR A 42 -3.43 -3.79 11.22
N THR A 43 -4.00 -4.50 10.26
CA THR A 43 -3.81 -5.95 10.11
C THR A 43 -3.83 -6.34 8.65
N ASP A 44 -2.73 -6.97 8.18
CA ASP A 44 -2.62 -7.54 6.85
C ASP A 44 -2.40 -9.04 6.85
N LEU A 45 -2.93 -9.68 5.82
CA LEU A 45 -2.83 -11.11 5.58
C LEU A 45 -2.10 -11.39 4.26
N LEU A 46 -0.96 -12.07 4.31
CA LEU A 46 -0.23 -12.53 3.14
C LEU A 46 -0.40 -14.04 2.96
N VAL A 47 -0.83 -14.45 1.78
CA VAL A 47 -1.07 -15.87 1.40
C VAL A 47 -0.20 -16.23 0.20
N GLU A 48 0.53 -17.34 0.30
CA GLU A 48 1.36 -17.88 -0.78
C GLU A 48 0.52 -18.15 -2.04
N GLY A 49 1.09 -17.80 -3.20
CA GLY A 49 0.40 -17.91 -4.49
C GLY A 49 -0.64 -16.81 -4.75
N ARG A 50 -0.86 -15.91 -3.78
CA ARG A 50 -1.75 -14.75 -3.93
C ARG A 50 -1.00 -13.43 -3.77
N HIS A 51 -0.28 -13.26 -2.67
CA HIS A 51 0.42 -12.02 -2.32
C HIS A 51 1.94 -12.13 -2.51
N PHE A 52 2.44 -13.34 -2.63
CA PHE A 52 3.83 -13.64 -2.93
C PHE A 52 3.97 -14.97 -3.67
N LEU A 53 5.02 -15.08 -4.46
CA LEU A 53 5.32 -16.31 -5.21
C LEU A 53 6.05 -17.31 -4.32
N PRO A 54 5.87 -18.63 -4.51
CA PRO A 54 6.53 -19.66 -3.69
C PRO A 54 8.05 -19.57 -3.68
N GLU A 55 8.65 -19.05 -4.76
CA GLU A 55 10.09 -18.93 -4.97
C GLU A 55 10.70 -17.64 -4.41
N VAL A 56 9.92 -16.82 -3.70
CA VAL A 56 10.43 -15.58 -3.10
C VAL A 56 11.53 -15.90 -2.07
N ASP A 57 12.55 -15.07 -2.02
CA ASP A 57 13.59 -15.15 -0.99
C ASP A 57 12.95 -15.01 0.41
N PRO A 58 13.19 -15.96 1.34
CA PRO A 58 12.52 -15.93 2.65
C PRO A 58 12.84 -14.65 3.45
N ALA A 59 14.07 -14.12 3.35
CA ALA A 59 14.41 -12.88 4.05
C ALA A 59 13.70 -11.67 3.41
N ALA A 60 13.50 -11.67 2.09
CA ALA A 60 12.70 -10.65 1.43
C ALA A 60 11.23 -10.76 1.84
N LEU A 61 10.69 -11.97 1.96
CA LEU A 61 9.33 -12.19 2.43
C LEU A 61 9.12 -11.74 3.88
N GLY A 62 10.08 -12.04 4.77
CA GLY A 62 10.03 -11.56 6.16
C GLY A 62 10.00 -10.03 6.22
N HIS A 63 10.82 -9.36 5.40
CA HIS A 63 10.77 -7.91 5.25
C HIS A 63 9.40 -7.44 4.75
N LYS A 64 8.90 -8.00 3.63
CA LYS A 64 7.60 -7.60 3.05
C LYS A 64 6.45 -7.79 4.03
N ALA A 65 6.43 -8.89 4.76
CA ALA A 65 5.35 -9.20 5.70
C ALA A 65 5.15 -8.10 6.77
N LEU A 66 6.23 -7.49 7.23
CA LEU A 66 6.14 -6.36 8.15
C LEU A 66 5.96 -5.02 7.43
N ALA A 67 6.60 -4.85 6.26
CA ALA A 67 6.62 -3.58 5.54
C ALA A 67 5.23 -3.12 5.10
N VAL A 68 4.33 -4.04 4.71
CA VAL A 68 2.96 -3.71 4.30
C VAL A 68 2.19 -3.06 5.46
N ASN A 69 2.29 -3.62 6.67
CA ASN A 69 1.67 -3.04 7.86
C ASN A 69 2.32 -1.72 8.30
N LEU A 70 3.66 -1.60 8.19
CA LEU A 70 4.33 -0.33 8.46
C LEU A 70 3.95 0.75 7.46
N SER A 71 3.53 0.38 6.24
CA SER A 71 3.01 1.29 5.23
C SER A 71 1.67 1.90 5.66
N ASP A 72 0.74 1.11 6.19
CA ASP A 72 -0.51 1.60 6.77
C ASP A 72 -0.26 2.55 7.96
N LEU A 73 0.67 2.18 8.85
CA LEU A 73 1.05 3.06 9.94
C LEU A 73 1.65 4.37 9.42
N ALA A 74 2.43 4.33 8.36
CA ALA A 74 2.97 5.52 7.70
C ALA A 74 1.84 6.37 7.09
N ALA A 75 0.85 5.75 6.42
CA ALA A 75 -0.32 6.43 5.88
C ALA A 75 -1.14 7.12 6.97
N ALA A 76 -1.27 6.50 8.15
CA ALA A 76 -1.89 7.10 9.32
C ALA A 76 -1.00 8.17 10.02
N GLY A 77 0.26 8.32 9.61
CA GLY A 77 1.24 9.17 10.28
C GLY A 77 1.62 8.65 11.67
N ALA A 78 1.52 7.36 11.92
CA ALA A 78 1.80 6.77 13.22
C ALA A 78 3.27 6.35 13.36
N THR A 79 3.81 6.49 14.56
CA THR A 79 5.13 5.95 14.94
C THR A 79 4.95 4.48 15.30
N PRO A 80 5.57 3.51 14.60
CA PRO A 80 5.48 2.10 14.95
C PRO A 80 5.95 1.82 16.38
N ARG A 81 5.32 0.84 17.05
CA ARG A 81 5.68 0.44 18.42
C ARG A 81 5.87 -1.05 18.56
N CYS A 82 4.90 -1.82 18.14
CA CYS A 82 4.99 -3.28 18.20
C CYS A 82 4.12 -3.93 17.14
N PHE A 83 4.34 -5.23 16.94
CA PHE A 83 3.50 -6.04 16.09
C PHE A 83 3.27 -7.43 16.68
N PHE A 84 2.24 -8.10 16.20
CA PHE A 84 1.91 -9.48 16.50
C PHE A 84 1.95 -10.27 15.20
N LEU A 85 2.55 -11.47 15.21
CA LEU A 85 2.68 -12.33 14.04
C LEU A 85 1.91 -13.63 14.25
N ALA A 86 0.84 -13.85 13.51
CA ALA A 86 0.21 -15.15 13.38
C ALA A 86 0.64 -15.81 12.07
N LEU A 87 1.06 -17.07 12.12
CA LEU A 87 1.53 -17.78 10.94
C LEU A 87 0.99 -19.21 10.85
N ALA A 88 0.64 -19.62 9.64
CA ALA A 88 0.31 -20.99 9.31
C ALA A 88 1.33 -21.53 8.30
N LEU A 89 2.05 -22.60 8.68
CA LEU A 89 3.11 -23.20 7.87
C LEU A 89 2.77 -24.62 7.49
N PRO A 90 3.01 -25.07 6.25
CA PRO A 90 2.76 -26.47 5.86
C PRO A 90 3.70 -27.44 6.59
N ARG A 91 4.93 -27.02 6.81
CA ARG A 91 5.98 -27.78 7.51
C ARG A 91 6.97 -26.85 8.20
N LEU A 92 7.79 -27.40 9.11
CA LEU A 92 8.89 -26.67 9.74
C LEU A 92 10.16 -26.83 8.90
N GLU A 93 10.71 -25.69 8.47
CA GLU A 93 11.95 -25.60 7.68
C GLU A 93 12.90 -24.62 8.39
N PRO A 94 13.82 -25.10 9.25
CA PRO A 94 14.63 -24.21 10.10
C PRO A 94 15.41 -23.17 9.31
N GLU A 95 16.10 -23.53 8.24
CA GLU A 95 16.89 -22.60 7.40
C GLU A 95 16.00 -21.52 6.74
N TRP A 96 14.79 -21.91 6.31
CA TRP A 96 13.82 -20.98 5.75
C TRP A 96 13.32 -19.99 6.82
N LEU A 97 13.03 -20.50 8.03
CA LEU A 97 12.58 -19.69 9.17
C LEU A 97 13.67 -18.75 9.66
N ASP A 98 14.92 -19.19 9.71
CA ASP A 98 16.06 -18.35 10.06
C ASP A 98 16.19 -17.15 9.09
N ALA A 99 16.10 -17.41 7.79
CA ALA A 99 16.15 -16.36 6.78
C ALA A 99 14.94 -15.41 6.85
N PHE A 100 13.72 -15.97 6.98
CA PHE A 100 12.50 -15.19 7.12
C PHE A 100 12.55 -14.27 8.34
N SER A 101 12.89 -14.82 9.50
CA SER A 101 12.97 -14.05 10.74
C SER A 101 14.07 -12.99 10.69
N ALA A 102 15.22 -13.28 10.05
CA ALA A 102 16.28 -12.29 9.86
C ALA A 102 15.80 -11.08 9.05
N GLY A 103 15.06 -11.30 7.95
CA GLY A 103 14.50 -10.22 7.15
C GLY A 103 13.42 -9.42 7.90
N LEU A 104 12.57 -10.11 8.64
CA LEU A 104 11.53 -9.50 9.48
C LEU A 104 12.14 -8.60 10.57
N TYR A 105 13.09 -9.13 11.35
CA TYR A 105 13.73 -8.39 12.44
C TYR A 105 14.62 -7.26 11.94
N ALA A 106 15.29 -7.41 10.81
CA ALA A 106 16.08 -6.31 10.24
C ALA A 106 15.22 -5.07 9.96
N LEU A 107 13.98 -5.26 9.48
CA LEU A 107 13.05 -4.14 9.29
C LEU A 107 12.46 -3.65 10.61
N ALA A 108 12.11 -4.56 11.51
CA ALA A 108 11.58 -4.23 12.84
C ALA A 108 12.56 -3.34 13.62
N ASP A 109 13.83 -3.72 13.66
CA ASP A 109 14.90 -2.98 14.33
C ASP A 109 15.13 -1.59 13.70
N ALA A 110 15.03 -1.49 12.36
CA ALA A 110 15.16 -0.21 11.65
C ALA A 110 14.06 0.81 12.00
N HIS A 111 12.92 0.33 12.54
CA HIS A 111 11.77 1.14 12.92
C HIS A 111 11.44 1.09 14.42
N ASP A 112 12.35 0.58 15.26
CA ASP A 112 12.13 0.41 16.72
C ASP A 112 10.79 -0.30 17.03
N CYS A 113 10.38 -1.27 16.19
CA CYS A 113 9.10 -1.96 16.24
C CYS A 113 9.28 -3.38 16.79
N VAL A 114 8.71 -3.69 17.95
CA VAL A 114 9.00 -4.92 18.68
C VAL A 114 7.95 -6.01 18.37
N LEU A 115 8.39 -7.25 18.10
CA LEU A 115 7.48 -8.41 18.09
C LEU A 115 6.96 -8.65 19.51
N ALA A 116 5.69 -8.39 19.76
CA ALA A 116 5.06 -8.46 21.09
C ALA A 116 4.36 -9.80 21.36
N GLY A 117 4.13 -10.62 20.34
CA GLY A 117 3.48 -11.92 20.47
C GLY A 117 2.96 -12.43 19.15
N GLY A 118 2.09 -13.44 19.21
CA GLY A 118 1.48 -14.02 18.00
C GLY A 118 0.98 -15.43 18.21
N ASP A 119 0.77 -16.13 17.10
CA ASP A 119 0.32 -17.52 17.10
C ASP A 119 1.00 -18.30 15.96
N THR A 120 1.17 -19.61 16.15
CA THR A 120 1.78 -20.49 15.15
C THR A 120 0.95 -21.76 15.01
N THR A 121 0.54 -22.07 13.79
CA THR A 121 -0.22 -23.29 13.51
C THR A 121 0.31 -23.99 12.26
N ARG A 122 -0.14 -25.22 12.06
CA ARG A 122 0.14 -25.94 10.82
C ARG A 122 -0.96 -25.69 9.80
N ALA A 123 -0.57 -25.29 8.58
CA ALA A 123 -1.49 -25.19 7.46
C ALA A 123 -2.05 -26.58 7.10
N ALA A 124 -3.35 -26.65 6.89
CA ALA A 124 -3.98 -27.92 6.46
C ALA A 124 -3.52 -28.26 5.03
N PRO A 125 -3.30 -29.55 4.71
CA PRO A 125 -2.99 -29.98 3.36
C PRO A 125 -4.17 -29.68 2.43
N VAL A 126 -3.86 -29.37 1.18
CA VAL A 126 -4.85 -29.17 0.11
C VAL A 126 -4.87 -30.40 -0.80
N ALA A 127 -5.91 -30.53 -1.65
CA ALA A 127 -6.08 -31.69 -2.52
C ALA A 127 -4.88 -31.99 -3.46
N GLN A 128 -4.06 -30.99 -3.75
CA GLN A 128 -2.92 -31.09 -4.67
C GLN A 128 -1.56 -30.87 -3.98
N GLY A 129 -1.46 -31.05 -2.67
CA GLY A 129 -0.19 -30.92 -1.95
C GLY A 129 -0.29 -30.26 -0.58
N GLU A 130 0.76 -29.54 -0.22
CA GLU A 130 0.82 -28.79 1.04
C GLU A 130 -0.05 -27.54 0.96
N GLY A 131 -0.62 -27.13 2.10
CA GLY A 131 -1.34 -25.86 2.20
C GLY A 131 -0.40 -24.65 2.05
N PRO A 132 -0.92 -23.47 1.70
CA PRO A 132 -0.11 -22.28 1.51
C PRO A 132 0.51 -21.79 2.82
N ARG A 133 1.71 -21.24 2.76
CA ARG A 133 2.23 -20.38 3.84
C ARG A 133 1.35 -19.16 3.95
N THR A 134 0.98 -18.84 5.18
CA THR A 134 0.11 -17.69 5.45
C THR A 134 0.65 -16.93 6.65
N PHE A 135 0.74 -15.62 6.50
CA PHE A 135 1.23 -14.70 7.53
C PHE A 135 0.20 -13.62 7.77
N CYS A 136 -0.17 -13.42 9.02
CA CYS A 136 -1.01 -12.30 9.44
C CYS A 136 -0.24 -11.49 10.46
N ILE A 137 0.01 -10.21 10.14
CA ILE A 137 0.62 -9.28 11.08
C ILE A 137 -0.42 -8.25 11.49
N THR A 138 -0.54 -8.03 12.80
CA THR A 138 -1.23 -6.88 13.37
C THR A 138 -0.18 -5.94 13.91
N ALA A 139 -0.05 -4.75 13.32
CA ALA A 139 0.89 -3.73 13.78
C ALA A 139 0.17 -2.64 14.56
N VAL A 140 0.85 -2.12 15.57
CA VAL A 140 0.39 -1.06 16.45
C VAL A 140 1.42 0.06 16.45
N GLY A 141 0.93 1.25 16.11
CA GLY A 141 1.68 2.50 16.23
C GLY A 141 0.95 3.49 17.13
N GLU A 142 1.58 4.60 17.41
CA GLU A 142 0.96 5.70 18.15
C GLU A 142 1.06 7.02 17.41
N VAL A 143 0.06 7.87 17.61
CA VAL A 143 0.01 9.21 17.07
C VAL A 143 -0.56 10.16 18.14
N PRO A 144 -0.10 11.43 18.24
CA PRO A 144 -0.73 12.39 19.13
C PRO A 144 -2.22 12.56 18.81
N ALA A 145 -3.06 12.68 19.82
CA ALA A 145 -4.51 12.74 19.63
C ALA A 145 -4.91 13.83 18.62
N GLY A 146 -5.73 13.46 17.64
CA GLY A 146 -6.21 14.35 16.59
C GLY A 146 -5.18 14.71 15.50
N GLN A 147 -4.01 14.03 15.45
CA GLN A 147 -3.00 14.25 14.42
C GLN A 147 -2.84 13.10 13.44
N ALA A 148 -3.60 12.02 13.60
CA ALA A 148 -3.61 10.95 12.63
C ALA A 148 -4.08 11.46 11.26
N HIS A 149 -3.44 10.98 10.20
CA HIS A 149 -3.96 11.13 8.85
C HIS A 149 -5.13 10.18 8.64
N GLY A 150 -5.94 10.47 7.65
CA GLY A 150 -6.99 9.58 7.15
C GLY A 150 -7.24 9.83 5.68
N ARG A 151 -8.00 8.95 5.06
CA ARG A 151 -8.41 9.05 3.65
C ARG A 151 -9.39 10.20 3.40
N GLY A 152 -10.08 10.67 4.45
CA GLY A 152 -11.01 11.80 4.41
C GLY A 152 -10.33 13.11 4.81
N GLY A 153 -10.74 14.24 4.18
CA GLY A 153 -10.23 15.56 4.55
C GLY A 153 -9.61 16.35 3.41
N ALA A 154 -9.44 15.75 2.22
CA ALA A 154 -9.05 16.46 1.01
C ALA A 154 -10.10 17.52 0.63
N ARG A 155 -9.65 18.69 0.18
CA ARG A 155 -10.52 19.84 -0.13
C ARG A 155 -10.28 20.35 -1.54
N PRO A 156 -11.31 20.81 -2.26
CA PRO A 156 -11.11 21.50 -3.52
C PRO A 156 -10.06 22.62 -3.40
N GLY A 157 -9.07 22.60 -4.29
CA GLY A 157 -7.92 23.50 -4.26
C GLY A 157 -6.64 22.90 -3.69
N ASP A 158 -6.70 21.78 -2.97
CA ASP A 158 -5.52 21.06 -2.53
C ASP A 158 -4.74 20.51 -3.73
N GLU A 159 -3.43 20.36 -3.57
CA GLU A 159 -2.55 19.66 -4.49
C GLU A 159 -2.51 18.17 -4.12
N LEU A 160 -2.40 17.30 -5.13
CA LEU A 160 -2.24 15.86 -4.96
C LEU A 160 -0.77 15.49 -5.16
N TRP A 161 -0.21 14.75 -4.22
CA TRP A 161 1.20 14.38 -4.13
C TRP A 161 1.37 12.88 -3.97
N VAL A 162 2.47 12.35 -4.50
CA VAL A 162 2.91 10.97 -4.27
C VAL A 162 4.39 10.94 -3.90
N SER A 163 4.77 10.02 -3.01
CA SER A 163 6.17 9.76 -2.67
C SER A 163 6.82 8.78 -3.65
N GLY A 164 8.15 8.79 -3.72
CA GLY A 164 8.97 7.84 -4.47
C GLY A 164 8.66 7.74 -5.96
N SER A 165 8.59 6.52 -6.46
CA SER A 165 8.20 6.16 -7.84
C SER A 165 7.25 4.98 -7.83
N LEU A 166 6.36 4.89 -8.83
CA LEU A 166 5.31 3.89 -8.91
C LEU A 166 5.52 2.90 -10.06
N GLY A 167 4.98 1.70 -9.87
CA GLY A 167 4.79 0.67 -10.88
C GLY A 167 5.98 -0.26 -11.11
N ASP A 168 7.13 -0.05 -10.48
CA ASP A 168 8.27 -0.96 -10.60
C ASP A 168 7.98 -2.33 -9.98
N ALA A 169 7.21 -2.40 -8.88
CA ALA A 169 6.77 -3.66 -8.28
C ALA A 169 5.88 -4.46 -9.24
N ALA A 170 4.89 -3.80 -9.85
CA ALA A 170 4.03 -4.43 -10.86
C ALA A 170 4.79 -4.87 -12.11
N LEU A 171 5.81 -4.12 -12.54
CA LEU A 171 6.67 -4.51 -13.65
C LEU A 171 7.49 -5.77 -13.31
N ALA A 172 8.03 -5.85 -12.09
CA ALA A 172 8.73 -7.04 -11.61
C ALA A 172 7.80 -8.26 -11.58
N LEU A 173 6.60 -8.10 -11.04
CA LEU A 173 5.59 -9.15 -10.99
C LEU A 173 5.21 -9.63 -12.40
N ALA A 174 4.96 -8.71 -13.34
CA ALA A 174 4.64 -9.05 -14.72
C ALA A 174 5.76 -9.88 -15.39
N HIS A 175 7.03 -9.58 -15.08
CA HIS A 175 8.15 -10.40 -15.55
C HIS A 175 8.15 -11.80 -14.92
N LEU A 176 7.98 -11.89 -13.60
CA LEU A 176 7.98 -13.17 -12.88
C LEU A 176 6.82 -14.08 -13.30
N LEU A 177 5.69 -13.49 -13.70
CA LEU A 177 4.54 -14.22 -14.26
C LEU A 177 4.69 -14.53 -15.77
N GLY A 178 5.79 -14.11 -16.40
CA GLY A 178 6.05 -14.37 -17.83
C GLY A 178 5.28 -13.48 -18.81
N GLU A 179 4.61 -12.43 -18.33
CA GLU A 179 3.86 -11.48 -19.18
C GLU A 179 4.77 -10.50 -19.93
N VAL A 180 5.93 -10.18 -19.35
CA VAL A 180 6.91 -9.23 -19.89
C VAL A 180 8.31 -9.80 -19.75
N ALA A 181 9.16 -9.61 -20.76
CA ALA A 181 10.56 -10.01 -20.70
C ALA A 181 11.44 -8.83 -20.29
N LEU A 182 12.11 -8.92 -19.15
CA LEU A 182 13.16 -7.99 -18.71
C LEU A 182 14.53 -8.64 -18.81
N THR A 183 15.56 -7.85 -19.05
CA THR A 183 16.94 -8.32 -18.90
C THR A 183 17.24 -8.61 -17.42
N PRO A 184 18.22 -9.49 -17.09
CA PRO A 184 18.60 -9.75 -15.70
C PRO A 184 18.97 -8.47 -14.93
N ALA A 185 19.65 -7.51 -15.58
CA ALA A 185 20.01 -6.24 -14.97
C ALA A 185 18.79 -5.34 -14.69
N ALA A 186 17.79 -5.32 -15.58
CA ALA A 186 16.55 -4.59 -15.38
C ALA A 186 15.71 -5.21 -14.25
N LEU A 187 15.60 -6.55 -14.24
CA LEU A 187 14.90 -7.27 -13.16
C LEU A 187 15.55 -7.00 -11.80
N ALA A 188 16.88 -7.04 -11.70
CA ALA A 188 17.60 -6.76 -10.47
C ALA A 188 17.32 -5.36 -9.90
N GLN A 189 16.96 -4.38 -10.74
CA GLN A 189 16.61 -3.03 -10.30
C GLN A 189 15.16 -2.93 -9.79
N VAL A 190 14.19 -3.63 -10.43
CA VAL A 190 12.77 -3.49 -10.08
C VAL A 190 12.29 -4.53 -9.06
N ARG A 191 12.88 -5.73 -9.03
CA ARG A 191 12.48 -6.82 -8.13
C ARG A 191 12.48 -6.44 -6.64
N PRO A 192 13.46 -5.65 -6.13
CA PRO A 192 13.43 -5.20 -4.74
C PRO A 192 12.20 -4.35 -4.39
N ARG A 193 11.59 -3.66 -5.37
CA ARG A 193 10.36 -2.88 -5.12
C ARG A 193 9.18 -3.78 -4.79
N LEU A 194 9.10 -4.97 -5.43
CA LEU A 194 8.07 -5.97 -5.17
C LEU A 194 8.31 -6.74 -3.86
N GLU A 195 9.57 -7.15 -3.62
CA GLU A 195 9.90 -8.11 -2.58
C GLU A 195 10.37 -7.46 -1.27
N ARG A 196 10.87 -6.21 -1.32
CA ARG A 196 11.37 -5.45 -0.17
C ARG A 196 10.88 -4.00 -0.21
N PRO A 197 9.55 -3.76 -0.20
CA PRO A 197 9.02 -2.39 -0.20
C PRO A 197 9.54 -1.61 1.00
N GLN A 198 9.66 -0.28 0.83
CA GLN A 198 10.19 0.60 1.87
C GLN A 198 9.05 1.45 2.45
N PRO A 199 8.53 1.13 3.63
CA PRO A 199 7.46 1.90 4.25
C PRO A 199 7.91 3.33 4.54
N ARG A 200 7.07 4.31 4.25
CA ARG A 200 7.39 5.73 4.33
C ARG A 200 7.11 6.33 5.70
N VAL A 201 7.44 5.61 6.78
CA VAL A 201 7.14 5.99 8.17
C VAL A 201 7.61 7.41 8.50
N ALA A 202 8.89 7.72 8.28
CA ALA A 202 9.44 9.04 8.57
C ALA A 202 8.72 10.18 7.80
N LEU A 203 8.30 9.90 6.54
CA LEU A 203 7.53 10.85 5.76
C LEU A 203 6.12 11.02 6.33
N GLY A 204 5.42 9.92 6.63
CA GLY A 204 4.10 9.94 7.23
C GLY A 204 4.07 10.78 8.52
N GLU A 205 5.03 10.55 9.41
CA GLU A 205 5.18 11.36 10.63
C GLU A 205 5.43 12.85 10.34
N ALA A 206 6.31 13.16 9.40
CA ALA A 206 6.64 14.53 9.03
C ALA A 206 5.49 15.27 8.33
N LEU A 207 4.53 14.55 7.77
CA LEU A 207 3.32 15.11 7.14
C LEU A 207 2.21 15.45 8.15
N ARG A 208 2.33 15.09 9.43
CA ARG A 208 1.33 15.46 10.48
C ARG A 208 1.07 16.95 10.47
N GLY A 209 -0.20 17.31 10.41
CA GLY A 209 -0.61 18.71 10.31
C GLY A 209 -0.30 19.41 8.98
N LEU A 210 0.36 18.76 8.01
CA LEU A 210 0.60 19.26 6.65
C LEU A 210 -0.37 18.68 5.65
N ALA A 211 -0.51 17.35 5.64
CA ALA A 211 -1.45 16.65 4.77
C ALA A 211 -2.90 16.86 5.24
N THR A 212 -3.83 16.93 4.27
CA THR A 212 -5.28 16.99 4.50
C THR A 212 -5.95 15.62 4.36
N ALA A 213 -5.41 14.74 3.51
CA ALA A 213 -5.74 13.33 3.43
C ALA A 213 -4.47 12.55 3.04
N CYS A 214 -4.39 11.30 3.45
CA CYS A 214 -3.28 10.39 3.14
C CYS A 214 -3.79 8.96 3.05
N ILE A 215 -3.15 8.16 2.19
CA ILE A 215 -3.30 6.72 2.00
C ILE A 215 -1.96 6.17 1.49
N ASP A 216 -1.66 4.92 1.73
CA ASP A 216 -0.58 4.25 0.99
C ASP A 216 -1.07 3.73 -0.37
N VAL A 217 -0.14 3.41 -1.27
CA VAL A 217 -0.43 2.88 -2.61
C VAL A 217 -0.12 1.38 -2.61
N SER A 218 -1.12 0.58 -2.30
CA SER A 218 -1.04 -0.89 -2.21
C SER A 218 -1.73 -1.59 -3.38
N ASP A 219 -2.88 -1.09 -3.84
CA ASP A 219 -3.69 -1.67 -4.92
C ASP A 219 -3.54 -0.94 -6.26
N GLY A 220 -2.75 0.12 -6.28
CA GLY A 220 -2.47 0.95 -7.43
C GLY A 220 -3.09 2.34 -7.35
N LEU A 221 -2.35 3.31 -7.87
CA LEU A 221 -2.64 4.73 -7.75
C LEU A 221 -4.11 5.12 -8.03
N ALA A 222 -4.71 4.57 -9.08
CA ALA A 222 -6.08 4.92 -9.45
C ALA A 222 -7.12 4.38 -8.44
N GLY A 223 -6.89 3.18 -7.90
CA GLY A 223 -7.72 2.55 -6.87
C GLY A 223 -7.64 3.31 -5.55
N ASP A 224 -6.43 3.53 -5.07
CA ASP A 224 -6.19 4.18 -3.78
C ASP A 224 -6.59 5.66 -3.80
N ALA A 225 -6.38 6.35 -4.92
CA ALA A 225 -6.92 7.70 -5.12
C ALA A 225 -8.47 7.74 -5.06
N ALA A 226 -9.15 6.69 -5.54
CA ALA A 226 -10.60 6.63 -5.48
C ALA A 226 -11.11 6.55 -4.03
N HIS A 227 -10.35 5.94 -3.11
CA HIS A 227 -10.67 5.94 -1.68
C HIS A 227 -10.60 7.34 -1.07
N ILE A 228 -9.54 8.12 -1.36
CA ILE A 228 -9.47 9.52 -0.93
C ILE A 228 -10.64 10.32 -1.51
N ALA A 229 -10.91 10.18 -2.81
CA ALA A 229 -11.99 10.89 -3.48
C ALA A 229 -13.35 10.61 -2.84
N ALA A 230 -13.65 9.33 -2.60
CA ALA A 230 -14.91 8.88 -2.00
C ALA A 230 -15.06 9.35 -0.55
N ARG A 231 -14.02 9.19 0.28
CA ARG A 231 -14.07 9.55 1.71
C ARG A 231 -14.10 11.05 1.93
N SER A 232 -13.52 11.82 1.02
CA SER A 232 -13.50 13.29 1.07
C SER A 232 -14.66 13.95 0.32
N GLY A 233 -15.42 13.21 -0.50
CA GLY A 233 -16.50 13.73 -1.32
C GLY A 233 -16.02 14.71 -2.39
N VAL A 234 -14.87 14.42 -3.03
CA VAL A 234 -14.19 15.30 -4.00
C VAL A 234 -13.87 14.57 -5.31
N GLN A 235 -13.46 15.34 -6.31
CA GLN A 235 -12.82 14.85 -7.53
C GLN A 235 -11.30 15.00 -7.42
N LEU A 236 -10.55 13.97 -7.83
CA LEU A 236 -9.10 14.03 -7.99
C LEU A 236 -8.73 14.02 -9.47
N ASP A 237 -8.09 15.08 -9.94
CA ASP A 237 -7.50 15.13 -11.28
C ASP A 237 -6.02 14.72 -11.17
N ILE A 238 -5.63 13.62 -11.82
CA ILE A 238 -4.26 13.09 -11.85
C ILE A 238 -3.66 13.34 -13.23
N ASP A 239 -2.58 14.10 -13.29
CA ASP A 239 -1.72 14.26 -14.47
C ASP A 239 -0.81 13.02 -14.57
N THR A 240 -1.12 12.12 -15.49
CA THR A 240 -0.38 10.87 -15.65
C THR A 240 1.05 11.07 -16.14
N ALA A 241 1.35 12.19 -16.78
CA ALA A 241 2.71 12.56 -17.19
C ALA A 241 3.57 13.03 -16.00
N ALA A 242 2.93 13.49 -14.91
CA ALA A 242 3.60 13.91 -13.69
C ALA A 242 3.85 12.75 -12.68
N VAL A 243 3.27 11.56 -12.93
CA VAL A 243 3.49 10.39 -12.08
C VAL A 243 4.95 9.94 -12.18
N PRO A 244 5.68 9.89 -11.06
CA PRO A 244 7.09 9.51 -11.08
C PRO A 244 7.25 8.01 -11.37
N LEU A 245 8.09 7.68 -12.36
CA LEU A 245 8.41 6.32 -12.76
C LEU A 245 9.89 6.02 -12.49
N GLY A 246 10.19 4.78 -12.12
CA GLY A 246 11.55 4.29 -12.09
C GLY A 246 12.16 4.22 -13.51
N THR A 247 13.49 4.20 -13.58
CA THR A 247 14.22 4.23 -14.88
C THR A 247 13.84 3.06 -15.78
N VAL A 248 13.68 1.86 -15.20
CA VAL A 248 13.35 0.65 -15.97
C VAL A 248 11.93 0.72 -16.54
N LEU A 249 10.97 1.10 -15.69
CA LEU A 249 9.58 1.26 -16.12
C LEU A 249 9.45 2.41 -17.12
N GLY A 250 10.13 3.53 -16.88
CA GLY A 250 10.11 4.70 -17.78
C GLY A 250 10.56 4.40 -19.22
N ALA A 251 11.42 3.39 -19.40
CA ALA A 251 11.87 2.92 -20.70
C ALA A 251 10.91 1.93 -21.40
N GLN A 252 9.81 1.53 -20.75
CA GLN A 252 8.86 0.58 -21.32
C GLN A 252 7.83 1.28 -22.25
N PRO A 253 7.13 0.51 -23.10
CA PRO A 253 6.03 1.05 -23.90
C PRO A 253 4.97 1.75 -23.03
N GLU A 254 4.39 2.82 -23.54
CA GLU A 254 3.44 3.67 -22.78
C GLU A 254 2.31 2.89 -22.12
N ARG A 255 1.67 1.97 -22.84
CA ARG A 255 0.59 1.14 -22.28
C ARG A 255 1.04 0.35 -21.06
N LEU A 256 2.26 -0.18 -21.07
CA LEU A 256 2.82 -0.93 -19.93
C LEU A 256 3.14 0.01 -18.77
N ARG A 257 3.73 1.18 -19.06
CA ARG A 257 3.99 2.22 -18.06
C ARG A 257 2.72 2.61 -17.33
N LEU A 258 1.68 2.96 -18.08
CA LEU A 258 0.39 3.36 -17.49
C LEU A 258 -0.26 2.23 -16.70
N ARG A 259 -0.25 0.99 -17.24
CA ARG A 259 -0.78 -0.17 -16.52
C ARG A 259 -0.09 -0.36 -15.17
N CYS A 260 1.24 -0.38 -15.16
CA CYS A 260 2.00 -0.62 -13.94
C CYS A 260 1.85 0.52 -12.93
N ALA A 261 1.93 1.78 -13.38
CA ALA A 261 1.91 2.93 -12.49
C ALA A 261 0.51 3.30 -11.96
N LEU A 262 -0.56 3.04 -12.73
CA LEU A 262 -1.92 3.46 -12.37
C LEU A 262 -2.76 2.34 -11.74
N ALA A 263 -2.52 1.09 -12.15
CA ALA A 263 -3.31 -0.08 -11.71
C ALA A 263 -2.45 -1.22 -11.17
N GLY A 264 -1.14 -1.03 -11.07
CA GLY A 264 -0.22 -1.96 -10.43
C GLY A 264 -0.17 -1.71 -8.93
N GLY A 265 -0.23 -2.78 -8.14
CA GLY A 265 -0.09 -2.71 -6.70
C GLY A 265 1.34 -2.91 -6.21
N ASP A 266 1.49 -3.07 -4.89
CA ASP A 266 2.74 -3.36 -4.20
C ASP A 266 3.78 -2.22 -4.18
N ASP A 267 3.39 -0.97 -4.42
CA ASP A 267 4.33 0.16 -4.41
C ASP A 267 4.65 0.66 -2.99
N TYR A 268 3.66 0.66 -2.08
CA TYR A 268 3.79 1.09 -0.68
C TYR A 268 4.42 2.49 -0.53
N GLU A 269 4.06 3.38 -1.44
CA GLU A 269 4.34 4.81 -1.39
C GLU A 269 3.15 5.55 -0.78
N LEU A 270 3.33 6.80 -0.32
CA LEU A 270 2.23 7.60 0.21
C LEU A 270 1.63 8.48 -0.88
N LEU A 271 0.31 8.39 -1.07
CA LEU A 271 -0.52 9.32 -1.83
C LEU A 271 -1.21 10.26 -0.83
N PHE A 272 -1.02 11.57 -0.97
CA PHE A 272 -1.57 12.53 -0.03
C PHE A 272 -1.98 13.84 -0.69
N THR A 273 -2.84 14.58 -0.01
CA THR A 273 -3.26 15.92 -0.41
C THR A 273 -2.75 16.96 0.57
N ALA A 274 -2.43 18.16 0.07
CA ALA A 274 -2.02 19.28 0.89
C ALA A 274 -2.39 20.61 0.25
N PRO A 275 -2.72 21.66 1.05
CA PRO A 275 -2.96 23.00 0.52
C PRO A 275 -1.72 23.55 -0.21
N PRO A 276 -1.88 24.29 -1.34
CA PRO A 276 -0.75 24.87 -2.08
C PRO A 276 0.19 25.73 -1.23
N GLN A 277 -0.36 26.36 -0.19
CA GLN A 277 0.41 27.20 0.74
C GLN A 277 1.41 26.40 1.58
N ARG A 278 1.23 25.08 1.68
CA ARG A 278 2.11 24.17 2.42
C ARG A 278 3.17 23.48 1.54
N GLN A 279 3.20 23.79 0.24
CA GLN A 279 4.13 23.15 -0.72
C GLN A 279 5.59 23.16 -0.24
N ALA A 280 6.08 24.30 0.26
CA ALA A 280 7.45 24.40 0.75
C ALA A 280 7.69 23.51 1.98
N GLN A 281 6.70 23.43 2.90
CA GLN A 281 6.77 22.59 4.09
C GLN A 281 6.72 21.10 3.73
N VAL A 282 5.87 20.70 2.78
CA VAL A 282 5.81 19.34 2.24
C VAL A 282 7.15 18.91 1.66
N ARG A 283 7.78 19.78 0.84
CA ARG A 283 9.10 19.48 0.27
C ARG A 283 10.19 19.38 1.33
N ALA A 284 10.15 20.25 2.34
CA ALA A 284 11.10 20.22 3.46
C ALA A 284 10.92 18.94 4.30
N ALA A 285 9.68 18.54 4.59
CA ALA A 285 9.37 17.29 5.29
C ALA A 285 9.88 16.06 4.52
N ALA A 286 9.65 16.02 3.21
CA ALA A 286 10.13 14.97 2.32
C ALA A 286 11.67 14.89 2.27
N GLN A 287 12.33 16.04 2.19
CA GLN A 287 13.79 16.12 2.23
C GLN A 287 14.34 15.63 3.57
N ALA A 288 13.74 16.00 4.69
CA ALA A 288 14.15 15.52 6.02
C ALA A 288 13.95 14.02 6.18
N ALA A 289 12.90 13.46 5.58
CA ALA A 289 12.63 12.02 5.55
C ALA A 289 13.49 11.26 4.52
N GLY A 290 14.28 11.95 3.70
CA GLY A 290 15.10 11.33 2.64
C GLY A 290 14.28 10.73 1.49
N VAL A 291 13.05 11.21 1.26
CA VAL A 291 12.12 10.66 0.28
C VAL A 291 11.76 11.73 -0.75
N ALA A 292 11.84 11.41 -2.04
CA ALA A 292 11.33 12.28 -3.09
C ALA A 292 9.80 12.34 -3.05
N VAL A 293 9.22 13.51 -3.32
CA VAL A 293 7.78 13.67 -3.52
C VAL A 293 7.48 14.42 -4.80
N SER A 294 6.46 13.99 -5.52
CA SER A 294 6.03 14.58 -6.77
C SER A 294 4.59 15.07 -6.66
N ARG A 295 4.33 16.29 -7.12
CA ARG A 295 2.96 16.76 -7.29
C ARG A 295 2.42 16.18 -8.59
N ILE A 296 1.39 15.37 -8.48
CA ILE A 296 0.82 14.61 -9.60
C ILE A 296 -0.59 15.08 -9.98
N GLY A 297 -1.15 16.07 -9.29
CA GLY A 297 -2.52 16.46 -9.60
C GLY A 297 -3.10 17.51 -8.67
N ARG A 298 -4.42 17.57 -8.65
CA ARG A 298 -5.22 18.54 -7.88
C ARG A 298 -6.54 17.96 -7.43
N VAL A 299 -7.03 18.50 -6.33
CA VAL A 299 -8.37 18.24 -5.81
C VAL A 299 -9.35 19.27 -6.37
N ARG A 300 -10.51 18.80 -6.85
CA ARG A 300 -11.59 19.62 -7.42
C ARG A 300 -12.91 19.38 -6.71
N ALA A 301 -13.83 20.31 -6.87
CA ALA A 301 -15.23 20.05 -6.59
C ALA A 301 -15.76 19.05 -7.63
N GLY A 302 -16.40 17.99 -7.17
CA GLY A 302 -16.89 16.88 -8.02
C GLY A 302 -16.74 15.55 -7.29
N GLN A 303 -16.66 14.47 -8.03
CA GLN A 303 -16.53 13.12 -7.47
C GLN A 303 -15.62 12.24 -8.34
N GLY A 304 -14.93 11.29 -7.72
CA GLY A 304 -14.15 10.26 -8.39
C GLY A 304 -12.75 10.71 -8.82
N VAL A 305 -12.10 9.86 -9.62
CA VAL A 305 -10.73 10.07 -10.11
C VAL A 305 -10.75 10.27 -11.61
N HIS A 306 -10.11 11.33 -12.08
CA HIS A 306 -9.96 11.67 -13.49
C HIS A 306 -8.48 11.60 -13.85
N LEU A 307 -8.12 10.66 -14.71
CA LEU A 307 -6.78 10.51 -15.24
C LEU A 307 -6.65 11.40 -16.48
N LEU A 308 -5.68 12.29 -16.48
CA LEU A 308 -5.43 13.25 -17.56
C LEU A 308 -4.11 12.93 -18.25
N ASP A 309 -4.08 13.08 -19.56
CA ASP A 309 -2.84 13.01 -20.35
C ASP A 309 -2.01 14.31 -20.21
N ALA A 310 -0.85 14.35 -20.87
CA ALA A 310 0.03 15.53 -20.89
C ALA A 310 -0.62 16.80 -21.50
N ALA A 311 -1.68 16.64 -22.29
CA ALA A 311 -2.47 17.75 -22.84
C ALA A 311 -3.64 18.15 -21.93
N GLY A 312 -3.79 17.50 -20.78
CA GLY A 312 -4.90 17.72 -19.84
C GLY A 312 -6.24 17.11 -20.30
N GLN A 313 -6.21 16.19 -21.28
CA GLN A 313 -7.40 15.52 -21.77
C GLN A 313 -7.65 14.23 -20.97
N PRO A 314 -8.91 13.88 -20.70
CA PRO A 314 -9.23 12.64 -20.01
C PRO A 314 -8.73 11.40 -20.79
N LEU A 315 -8.03 10.52 -20.10
CA LEU A 315 -7.67 9.20 -20.63
C LEU A 315 -8.93 8.34 -20.73
N VAL A 316 -9.19 7.79 -21.91
CA VAL A 316 -10.37 6.93 -22.18
C VAL A 316 -10.23 5.54 -21.53
N ALA A 317 -9.01 5.11 -21.22
CA ALA A 317 -8.76 3.82 -20.61
C ALA A 317 -9.15 3.82 -19.12
N GLN A 318 -10.01 2.87 -18.73
CA GLN A 318 -10.37 2.67 -17.33
C GLN A 318 -9.27 1.81 -16.65
N TRP A 319 -8.40 2.46 -15.91
CA TRP A 319 -7.47 1.79 -15.00
C TRP A 319 -8.17 1.65 -13.64
N ARG A 320 -8.35 0.41 -13.17
CA ARG A 320 -8.94 0.11 -11.85
C ARG A 320 -7.86 -0.52 -10.98
N GLY A 321 -7.90 -0.24 -9.69
CA GLY A 321 -7.06 -0.93 -8.71
C GLY A 321 -7.32 -2.45 -8.68
N TYR A 322 -6.43 -3.18 -8.03
CA TYR A 322 -6.56 -4.61 -7.85
C TYR A 322 -7.82 -4.94 -7.03
N ASP A 323 -8.49 -6.06 -7.36
CA ASP A 323 -9.66 -6.55 -6.63
C ASP A 323 -9.50 -8.07 -6.45
N HIS A 324 -9.43 -8.51 -5.20
CA HIS A 324 -9.24 -9.92 -4.82
C HIS A 324 -10.34 -10.86 -5.35
N PHE A 325 -11.54 -10.34 -5.60
CA PHE A 325 -12.71 -11.10 -6.05
C PHE A 325 -13.14 -10.77 -7.48
N ALA A 326 -12.41 -9.92 -8.20
CA ALA A 326 -12.65 -9.72 -9.61
C ALA A 326 -12.43 -11.05 -10.36
N ALA A 327 -13.34 -11.40 -11.26
CA ALA A 327 -13.13 -12.53 -12.16
C ALA A 327 -11.83 -12.27 -12.95
N GLY A 328 -10.84 -13.15 -12.80
CA GLY A 328 -9.60 -13.08 -13.59
C GLY A 328 -9.93 -12.99 -15.07
N PRO A 329 -9.00 -12.51 -15.93
CA PRO A 329 -9.23 -12.53 -17.37
C PRO A 329 -9.59 -13.95 -17.76
N SER A 330 -10.80 -14.13 -18.29
CA SER A 330 -11.26 -15.39 -18.85
C SER A 330 -10.19 -15.84 -19.85
N THR A 331 -9.51 -16.94 -19.55
CA THR A 331 -8.78 -17.71 -20.56
C THR A 331 -9.82 -18.30 -21.51
N ALA A 332 -10.37 -17.45 -22.37
CA ALA A 332 -11.12 -17.93 -23.52
C ALA A 332 -10.12 -18.71 -24.37
N ALA A 333 -10.23 -20.01 -24.27
CA ALA A 333 -9.56 -20.94 -25.15
C ALA A 333 -9.76 -20.47 -26.59
N SER A 334 -8.66 -20.16 -27.27
CA SER A 334 -8.62 -20.10 -28.72
C SER A 334 -8.80 -21.54 -29.21
N GLY A 335 -10.05 -21.94 -29.41
CA GLY A 335 -10.42 -23.14 -30.12
C GLY A 335 -10.72 -22.79 -31.57
N SER A 336 -10.03 -23.47 -32.46
CA SER A 336 -10.10 -23.64 -33.92
C SER A 336 -9.25 -22.72 -34.73
#